data_3dbe6d8c182711ec01ed0010a069d824
#
_entry.id   3dbe6d8c182711ec01ed0010a069d824
#
_cell.length_a   1.000
_cell.length_b   1.000
_cell.length_c   1.000
_cell.angle_alpha   90.00
_cell.angle_beta   90.00
_cell.angle_gamma   90.00
#
_symmetry.space_group_name_H-M   'P 1'
#
loop_
_entity.id
_entity.type
_entity.pdbx_description
1 polymer ?
#
loop_
_entity_poly.entity_id
_entity_poly.type
_entity_poly.pdbx_seq_one_letter_code
_entity_poly.pdbx_strand_id
1 'polypeptide(L)'
;MTPLRRAAIPVGLIGGGVFLGVLVWMGWLWWRTPGIVREAEASTAEPLDPSELPPGRIEDLLVVEDPAFRSHHGIDVCTPGAGWTTITQGLAKDLYFEEFRPGPIAKLQQSLAAIVLDARTSKDRQLRLFLGRAYLGETATGAVNGFAPAARVWFRKDIHRLDRREFLSLVAMVIGPNEYGIADHPQRNAERVARIERLLAGECRPTGWRDVTYGACAREVSAGR
;
A
#
# COMPACT_ATOMS: atom_id res chain seq x y z
N MET A 1 8.23 1.72 53.62
CA MET A 1 8.38 1.91 52.17
C MET A 1 7.34 1.03 51.48
N THR A 2 6.33 1.64 50.86
CA THR A 2 5.12 0.98 50.34
C THR A 2 5.47 0.05 49.17
N PRO A 3 4.83 -1.14 49.02
CA PRO A 3 5.13 -2.13 47.96
C PRO A 3 4.97 -1.56 46.52
N LEU A 4 4.18 -0.52 46.34
CA LEU A 4 4.02 0.19 45.05
C LEU A 4 5.32 0.84 44.52
N ARG A 5 6.22 1.30 45.40
CA ARG A 5 7.50 1.88 44.95
C ARG A 5 8.49 0.85 44.40
N ARG A 6 8.45 -0.41 44.91
CA ARG A 6 9.36 -1.49 44.48
C ARG A 6 8.97 -2.07 43.09
N ALA A 7 7.69 -2.00 42.69
CA ALA A 7 7.24 -2.45 41.38
C ALA A 7 7.42 -1.36 40.28
N ALA A 8 7.43 -0.09 40.64
CA ALA A 8 7.56 1.00 39.66
C ALA A 8 8.98 1.12 39.03
N ILE A 9 10.04 0.79 39.80
CA ILE A 9 11.42 0.87 39.31
C ILE A 9 11.69 -0.14 38.19
N PRO A 10 11.36 -1.45 38.32
CA PRO A 10 11.60 -2.42 37.24
C PRO A 10 10.76 -2.14 35.98
N VAL A 11 9.53 -1.63 36.13
CA VAL A 11 8.69 -1.24 34.96
C VAL A 11 9.31 -0.06 34.21
N GLY A 12 9.83 0.93 34.90
CA GLY A 12 10.52 2.08 34.29
C GLY A 12 11.80 1.67 33.54
N LEU A 13 12.58 0.75 34.11
CA LEU A 13 13.79 0.24 33.47
C LEU A 13 13.48 -0.61 32.22
N ILE A 14 12.46 -1.44 32.24
CA ILE A 14 12.01 -2.24 31.09
C ILE A 14 11.48 -1.30 30.01
N GLY A 15 10.63 -0.33 30.35
CA GLY A 15 10.12 0.66 29.38
C GLY A 15 11.23 1.48 28.73
N GLY A 16 12.21 1.94 29.52
CA GLY A 16 13.39 2.64 29.03
C GLY A 16 14.25 1.79 28.09
N GLY A 17 14.46 0.51 28.42
CA GLY A 17 15.19 -0.44 27.59
C GLY A 17 14.50 -0.70 26.25
N VAL A 18 13.19 -0.90 26.26
CA VAL A 18 12.39 -1.07 25.03
C VAL A 18 12.45 0.18 24.15
N PHE A 19 12.27 1.37 24.74
CA PHE A 19 12.36 2.63 24.01
C PHE A 19 13.73 2.84 23.37
N LEU A 20 14.81 2.60 24.10
CA LEU A 20 16.16 2.67 23.57
C LEU A 20 16.38 1.66 22.43
N GLY A 21 15.88 0.43 22.58
CA GLY A 21 15.93 -0.59 21.53
C GLY A 21 15.23 -0.15 20.24
N VAL A 22 14.06 0.49 20.36
CA VAL A 22 13.34 1.05 19.20
C VAL A 22 14.15 2.17 18.53
N LEU A 23 14.75 3.07 19.30
CA LEU A 23 15.58 4.14 18.74
C LEU A 23 16.83 3.61 18.01
N VAL A 24 17.51 2.62 18.59
CA VAL A 24 18.66 1.95 17.96
C VAL A 24 18.24 1.28 16.66
N TRP A 25 17.10 0.56 16.67
CA TRP A 25 16.57 -0.09 15.47
C TRP A 25 16.18 0.93 14.39
N MET A 26 15.52 2.03 14.73
CA MET A 26 15.21 3.12 13.78
C MET A 26 16.47 3.77 13.22
N GLY A 27 17.50 3.99 14.05
CA GLY A 27 18.81 4.49 13.62
C GLY A 27 19.51 3.54 12.65
N TRP A 28 19.42 2.24 12.89
CA TRP A 28 19.92 1.22 11.98
C TRP A 28 19.14 1.23 10.65
N LEU A 29 17.80 1.29 10.67
CA LEU A 29 16.98 1.44 9.46
C LEU A 29 17.38 2.70 8.71
N TRP A 30 17.51 3.82 9.39
CA TRP A 30 17.90 5.10 8.79
C TRP A 30 19.20 4.99 7.98
N TRP A 31 20.17 4.32 8.54
CA TRP A 31 21.47 4.10 7.88
C TRP A 31 21.37 3.11 6.72
N ARG A 32 20.60 2.03 6.89
CA ARG A 32 20.46 0.96 5.89
C ARG A 32 19.55 1.31 4.72
N THR A 33 18.54 2.13 4.93
CA THR A 33 17.49 2.43 3.93
C THR A 33 18.02 2.81 2.54
N PRO A 34 19.04 3.68 2.37
CA PRO A 34 19.53 4.00 1.03
C PRO A 34 20.13 2.81 0.28
N GLY A 35 20.72 1.85 1.00
CA GLY A 35 21.22 0.60 0.43
C GLY A 35 20.08 -0.32 0.01
N ILE A 36 19.14 -0.55 0.91
CA ILE A 36 17.95 -1.38 0.68
C ILE A 36 17.13 -0.88 -0.52
N VAL A 37 16.91 0.43 -0.61
CA VAL A 37 16.19 1.05 -1.72
C VAL A 37 16.91 0.83 -3.05
N ARG A 38 18.23 1.01 -3.11
CA ARG A 38 19.01 0.75 -4.33
C ARG A 38 18.97 -0.73 -4.74
N GLU A 39 19.06 -1.63 -3.78
CA GLU A 39 18.96 -3.07 -4.03
C GLU A 39 17.57 -3.44 -4.56
N ALA A 40 16.52 -2.88 -3.97
CA ALA A 40 15.15 -3.08 -4.42
C ALA A 40 14.94 -2.56 -5.85
N GLU A 41 15.47 -1.38 -6.18
CA GLU A 41 15.42 -0.84 -7.55
C GLU A 41 16.17 -1.74 -8.53
N ALA A 42 17.35 -2.23 -8.15
CA ALA A 42 18.17 -3.11 -8.98
C ALA A 42 17.55 -4.51 -9.18
N SER A 43 16.82 -5.00 -8.19
CA SER A 43 16.13 -6.31 -8.22
C SER A 43 14.73 -6.26 -8.81
N THR A 44 14.19 -5.08 -9.08
CA THR A 44 12.89 -4.93 -9.75
C THR A 44 13.02 -5.35 -11.21
N ALA A 45 12.35 -6.44 -11.57
CA ALA A 45 12.49 -7.06 -12.88
C ALA A 45 12.06 -6.13 -14.01
N GLU A 46 11.02 -5.34 -13.79
CA GLU A 46 10.48 -4.38 -14.74
C GLU A 46 10.15 -3.07 -14.03
N PRO A 47 11.14 -2.19 -13.91
CA PRO A 47 10.90 -0.86 -13.37
C PRO A 47 9.95 -0.09 -14.30
N LEU A 48 9.01 0.62 -13.71
CA LEU A 48 8.04 1.46 -14.42
C LEU A 48 8.13 2.88 -13.88
N ASP A 49 8.50 3.83 -14.76
CA ASP A 49 8.48 5.24 -14.38
C ASP A 49 7.04 5.76 -14.43
N PRO A 50 6.56 6.45 -13.38
CA PRO A 50 5.23 7.05 -13.38
C PRO A 50 4.94 7.97 -14.56
N SER A 51 5.97 8.65 -15.10
CA SER A 51 5.84 9.56 -16.23
C SER A 51 5.61 8.85 -17.59
N GLU A 52 5.89 7.56 -17.67
CA GLU A 52 5.64 6.76 -18.86
C GLU A 52 4.20 6.33 -19.00
N LEU A 53 3.43 6.37 -17.91
CA LEU A 53 2.01 6.01 -17.94
C LEU A 53 1.17 7.11 -18.63
N PRO A 54 0.07 6.72 -19.28
CA PRO A 54 -0.86 7.70 -19.84
C PRO A 54 -1.32 8.72 -18.79
N PRO A 55 -1.54 9.99 -19.19
CA PRO A 55 -1.96 11.05 -18.28
C PRO A 55 -3.17 10.65 -17.42
N GLY A 56 -3.14 11.04 -16.15
CA GLY A 56 -4.20 10.77 -15.18
C GLY A 56 -4.15 9.38 -14.51
N ARG A 57 -3.30 8.44 -14.97
CA ARG A 57 -3.25 7.08 -14.38
C ARG A 57 -2.70 7.08 -12.98
N ILE A 58 -1.67 7.88 -12.74
CA ILE A 58 -1.06 8.01 -11.41
C ILE A 58 -2.02 8.70 -10.44
N GLU A 59 -2.70 9.73 -10.87
CA GLU A 59 -3.71 10.43 -10.09
C GLU A 59 -4.86 9.47 -9.72
N ASP A 60 -5.36 8.70 -10.68
CA ASP A 60 -6.37 7.65 -10.44
C ASP A 60 -5.89 6.65 -9.38
N LEU A 61 -4.66 6.12 -9.52
CA LEU A 61 -4.05 5.21 -8.55
C LEU A 61 -3.97 5.82 -7.15
N LEU A 62 -3.45 7.05 -7.05
CA LEU A 62 -3.26 7.70 -5.75
C LEU A 62 -4.58 8.02 -5.06
N VAL A 63 -5.59 8.50 -5.80
CA VAL A 63 -6.93 8.76 -5.23
C VAL A 63 -7.53 7.48 -4.63
N VAL A 64 -7.24 6.31 -5.23
CA VAL A 64 -7.77 5.03 -4.78
C VAL A 64 -6.95 4.41 -3.64
N GLU A 65 -5.63 4.39 -3.75
CA GLU A 65 -4.80 3.61 -2.83
C GLU A 65 -4.22 4.45 -1.68
N ASP A 66 -3.95 5.74 -1.94
CA ASP A 66 -3.31 6.60 -0.94
C ASP A 66 -3.55 8.08 -1.28
N PRO A 67 -4.77 8.62 -1.01
CA PRO A 67 -5.14 9.96 -1.42
C PRO A 67 -4.24 11.09 -0.90
N ALA A 68 -3.59 10.87 0.24
CA ALA A 68 -2.66 11.83 0.84
C ALA A 68 -1.19 11.48 0.59
N PHE A 69 -0.88 10.55 -0.32
CA PHE A 69 0.47 10.04 -0.57
C PHE A 69 1.54 11.12 -0.65
N ARG A 70 1.26 12.20 -1.37
CA ARG A 70 2.24 13.27 -1.60
C ARG A 70 2.44 14.20 -0.40
N SER A 71 1.55 14.16 0.60
CA SER A 71 1.55 15.08 1.75
C SER A 71 1.86 14.42 3.08
N HIS A 72 1.54 13.12 3.27
CA HIS A 72 1.85 12.44 4.54
C HIS A 72 3.32 12.00 4.64
N HIS A 73 3.77 11.73 5.87
CA HIS A 73 5.13 11.31 6.19
C HIS A 73 5.20 9.80 6.53
N GLY A 74 4.85 8.96 5.56
CA GLY A 74 4.91 7.50 5.68
C GLY A 74 3.65 6.84 6.21
N ILE A 75 2.85 7.52 7.01
CA ILE A 75 1.58 7.03 7.58
C ILE A 75 0.45 8.04 7.37
N ASP A 76 -0.75 7.54 7.17
CA ASP A 76 -1.99 8.31 7.17
C ASP A 76 -3.10 7.50 7.86
N VAL A 77 -3.79 8.13 8.81
CA VAL A 77 -4.90 7.52 9.57
C VAL A 77 -6.13 8.43 9.60
N CYS A 78 -6.12 9.50 8.81
CA CYS A 78 -7.14 10.54 8.87
C CYS A 78 -7.89 10.70 7.55
N THR A 79 -7.23 10.51 6.39
CA THR A 79 -7.82 10.76 5.08
C THR A 79 -8.89 9.72 4.77
N PRO A 80 -10.11 10.14 4.40
CA PRO A 80 -11.18 9.22 4.00
C PRO A 80 -10.73 8.31 2.84
N GLY A 81 -10.95 7.01 2.99
CA GLY A 81 -10.54 6.01 2.01
C GLY A 81 -9.08 5.54 2.09
N ALA A 82 -8.22 6.18 2.90
CA ALA A 82 -6.79 5.80 3.00
C ALA A 82 -6.56 4.42 3.64
N GLY A 83 -7.46 3.97 4.50
CA GLY A 83 -7.33 2.67 5.16
C GLY A 83 -6.23 2.62 6.22
N TRP A 84 -5.78 1.39 6.51
CA TRP A 84 -4.76 1.13 7.52
C TRP A 84 -3.33 1.13 6.98
N THR A 85 -3.16 1.20 5.67
CA THR A 85 -1.85 0.94 5.05
C THR A 85 -1.65 1.86 3.86
N THR A 86 -0.77 2.83 4.03
CA THR A 86 -0.30 3.71 2.94
C THR A 86 0.57 2.93 1.94
N ILE A 87 0.78 3.49 0.75
CA ILE A 87 1.78 2.98 -0.21
C ILE A 87 3.14 2.82 0.46
N THR A 88 3.56 3.83 1.25
CA THR A 88 4.83 3.79 2.00
C THR A 88 4.88 2.64 3.02
N GLN A 89 3.79 2.36 3.74
CA GLN A 89 3.73 1.22 4.65
C GLN A 89 3.74 -0.13 3.91
N GLY A 90 3.10 -0.20 2.74
CA GLY A 90 3.17 -1.37 1.86
C GLY A 90 4.60 -1.66 1.42
N LEU A 91 5.30 -0.64 0.94
CA LEU A 91 6.72 -0.73 0.60
C LEU A 91 7.60 -1.09 1.80
N ALA A 92 7.36 -0.46 2.97
CA ALA A 92 8.13 -0.80 4.17
C ALA A 92 7.98 -2.28 4.55
N LYS A 93 6.77 -2.85 4.39
CA LYS A 93 6.56 -4.28 4.58
C LYS A 93 7.40 -5.12 3.61
N ASP A 94 7.39 -4.77 2.33
CA ASP A 94 8.14 -5.50 1.29
C ASP A 94 9.66 -5.38 1.46
N LEU A 95 10.16 -4.20 1.81
CA LEU A 95 11.59 -3.90 1.83
C LEU A 95 12.33 -4.31 3.11
N TYR A 96 11.64 -4.34 4.25
CA TYR A 96 12.31 -4.55 5.54
C TYR A 96 11.95 -5.85 6.25
N PHE A 97 10.95 -6.61 5.74
CA PHE A 97 10.49 -7.83 6.41
C PHE A 97 10.48 -8.99 5.42
N GLU A 98 11.31 -10.00 5.65
CA GLU A 98 11.30 -11.25 4.85
C GLU A 98 9.98 -12.01 5.02
N GLU A 99 9.50 -12.10 6.28
CA GLU A 99 8.18 -12.64 6.61
C GLU A 99 7.40 -11.62 7.43
N PHE A 100 6.28 -11.15 6.91
CA PHE A 100 5.38 -10.27 7.64
C PHE A 100 4.20 -11.05 8.21
N ARG A 101 4.20 -11.24 9.53
CA ARG A 101 3.09 -11.87 10.26
C ARG A 101 2.20 -10.77 10.85
N PRO A 102 0.94 -10.62 10.38
CA PRO A 102 0.05 -9.57 10.86
C PRO A 102 -0.16 -9.62 12.38
N GLY A 103 -0.10 -8.45 13.01
CA GLY A 103 -0.33 -8.29 14.45
C GLY A 103 -0.03 -6.87 14.90
N PRO A 104 -0.42 -6.46 16.13
CA PRO A 104 -0.23 -5.08 16.61
C PRO A 104 1.24 -4.63 16.61
N ILE A 105 2.14 -5.51 17.05
CA ILE A 105 3.59 -5.22 17.09
C ILE A 105 4.15 -5.09 15.67
N ALA A 106 3.81 -6.02 14.77
CA ALA A 106 4.23 -5.97 13.37
C ALA A 106 3.71 -4.70 12.68
N LYS A 107 2.46 -4.29 12.98
CA LYS A 107 1.89 -3.04 12.44
C LYS A 107 2.62 -1.80 12.97
N LEU A 108 3.00 -1.78 14.24
CA LEU A 108 3.83 -0.71 14.80
C LEU A 108 5.20 -0.65 14.13
N GLN A 109 5.89 -1.79 14.01
CA GLN A 109 7.19 -1.89 13.33
C GLN A 109 7.09 -1.42 11.88
N GLN A 110 6.08 -1.88 11.13
CA GLN A 110 5.80 -1.44 9.76
C GLN A 110 5.62 0.08 9.69
N SER A 111 4.87 0.66 10.62
CA SER A 111 4.62 2.10 10.66
C SER A 111 5.87 2.92 10.95
N LEU A 112 6.69 2.49 11.91
CA LEU A 112 7.98 3.13 12.21
C LEU A 112 8.96 3.01 11.04
N ALA A 113 9.03 1.85 10.40
CA ALA A 113 9.84 1.64 9.20
C ALA A 113 9.37 2.52 8.03
N ALA A 114 8.04 2.70 7.86
CA ALA A 114 7.49 3.58 6.84
C ALA A 114 7.87 5.05 7.06
N ILE A 115 7.89 5.54 8.30
CA ILE A 115 8.37 6.90 8.62
C ILE A 115 9.84 7.06 8.21
N VAL A 116 10.68 6.08 8.50
CA VAL A 116 12.10 6.11 8.12
C VAL A 116 12.24 6.05 6.60
N LEU A 117 11.50 5.17 5.94
CA LEU A 117 11.51 5.05 4.47
C LEU A 117 11.13 6.38 3.82
N ASP A 118 10.07 7.01 4.29
CA ASP A 118 9.59 8.28 3.77
C ASP A 118 10.62 9.41 3.93
N ALA A 119 11.24 9.50 5.09
CA ALA A 119 12.27 10.50 5.38
C ALA A 119 13.57 10.29 4.56
N ARG A 120 13.82 9.08 4.06
CA ARG A 120 15.06 8.72 3.34
C ARG A 120 14.88 8.51 1.85
N THR A 121 13.63 8.53 1.35
CA THR A 121 13.32 8.19 -0.04
C THR A 121 12.23 9.12 -0.57
N SER A 122 12.48 9.79 -1.70
CA SER A 122 11.50 10.70 -2.30
C SER A 122 10.22 9.95 -2.70
N LYS A 123 9.09 10.65 -2.70
CA LYS A 123 7.79 10.12 -3.12
C LYS A 123 7.82 9.51 -4.52
N ASP A 124 8.55 10.10 -5.44
CA ASP A 124 8.66 9.58 -6.82
C ASP A 124 9.44 8.26 -6.87
N ARG A 125 10.48 8.08 -6.04
CA ARG A 125 11.17 6.79 -5.92
C ARG A 125 10.28 5.73 -5.26
N GLN A 126 9.53 6.11 -4.22
CA GLN A 126 8.56 5.22 -3.58
C GLN A 126 7.51 4.76 -4.58
N LEU A 127 6.99 5.67 -5.40
CA LEU A 127 5.97 5.35 -6.40
C LEU A 127 6.52 4.42 -7.49
N ARG A 128 7.74 4.65 -7.99
CA ARG A 128 8.41 3.73 -8.94
C ARG A 128 8.57 2.33 -8.35
N LEU A 129 9.04 2.23 -7.12
CA LEU A 129 9.14 0.94 -6.43
C LEU A 129 7.79 0.27 -6.28
N PHE A 130 6.76 1.01 -5.89
CA PHE A 130 5.41 0.48 -5.75
C PHE A 130 4.88 -0.07 -7.09
N LEU A 131 4.99 0.70 -8.16
CA LEU A 131 4.56 0.27 -9.50
C LEU A 131 5.30 -0.97 -10.00
N GLY A 132 6.58 -1.11 -9.67
CA GLY A 132 7.40 -2.24 -10.09
C GLY A 132 7.30 -3.48 -9.20
N ARG A 133 6.78 -3.35 -7.96
CA ARG A 133 6.85 -4.41 -6.94
C ARG A 133 5.52 -4.80 -6.33
N ALA A 134 4.45 -4.01 -6.50
CA ALA A 134 3.14 -4.33 -5.92
C ALA A 134 2.69 -5.75 -6.32
N TYR A 135 2.33 -6.56 -5.32
CA TYR A 135 1.79 -7.90 -5.57
C TYR A 135 0.38 -7.80 -6.18
N LEU A 136 0.22 -8.34 -7.36
CA LEU A 136 -1.00 -8.29 -8.16
C LEU A 136 -1.50 -9.69 -8.57
N GLY A 137 -1.39 -10.63 -7.65
CA GLY A 137 -1.93 -11.98 -7.82
C GLY A 137 -0.87 -13.03 -8.08
N GLU A 138 -1.33 -14.23 -8.39
CA GLU A 138 -0.51 -15.41 -8.60
C GLU A 138 -0.99 -16.19 -9.83
N THR A 139 -0.06 -16.83 -10.51
CA THR A 139 -0.32 -17.78 -11.60
C THR A 139 0.27 -19.13 -11.24
N ALA A 140 0.02 -20.14 -12.05
CA ALA A 140 0.67 -21.45 -11.89
C ALA A 140 2.22 -21.38 -11.93
N THR A 141 2.78 -20.30 -12.46
CA THR A 141 4.24 -20.07 -12.56
C THR A 141 4.79 -19.20 -11.43
N GLY A 142 3.95 -18.69 -10.55
CA GLY A 142 4.34 -17.91 -9.37
C GLY A 142 3.65 -16.54 -9.27
N ALA A 143 4.14 -15.75 -8.31
CA ALA A 143 3.61 -14.43 -7.98
C ALA A 143 3.80 -13.42 -9.12
N VAL A 144 2.80 -12.60 -9.34
CA VAL A 144 2.82 -11.47 -10.29
C VAL A 144 3.07 -10.20 -9.51
N ASN A 145 4.29 -9.67 -9.65
CA ASN A 145 4.72 -8.45 -8.98
C ASN A 145 4.96 -7.34 -9.99
N GLY A 146 4.37 -6.17 -9.73
CA GLY A 146 4.45 -4.97 -10.56
C GLY A 146 3.34 -4.84 -11.60
N PHE A 147 3.03 -3.59 -11.93
CA PHE A 147 1.94 -3.26 -12.84
C PHE A 147 2.22 -3.66 -14.30
N ALA A 148 3.47 -3.54 -14.76
CA ALA A 148 3.82 -3.91 -16.13
C ALA A 148 3.74 -5.43 -16.37
N PRO A 149 4.29 -6.32 -15.52
CA PRO A 149 4.03 -7.75 -15.60
C PRO A 149 2.55 -8.11 -15.48
N ALA A 150 1.81 -7.46 -14.55
CA ALA A 150 0.39 -7.71 -14.37
C ALA A 150 -0.44 -7.38 -15.63
N ALA A 151 -0.11 -6.28 -16.32
CA ALA A 151 -0.76 -5.93 -17.59
C ALA A 151 -0.62 -7.04 -18.64
N ARG A 152 0.57 -7.62 -18.74
CA ARG A 152 0.81 -8.74 -19.70
C ARG A 152 0.11 -10.02 -19.27
N VAL A 153 0.17 -10.33 -18.00
CA VAL A 153 -0.44 -11.56 -17.47
C VAL A 153 -1.95 -11.53 -17.61
N TRP A 154 -2.60 -10.47 -17.13
CA TRP A 154 -4.06 -10.41 -17.02
C TRP A 154 -4.76 -9.91 -18.28
N PHE A 155 -4.09 -9.04 -19.07
CA PHE A 155 -4.68 -8.42 -20.28
C PHE A 155 -3.97 -8.79 -21.56
N ARG A 156 -2.79 -9.45 -21.50
CA ARG A 156 -1.92 -9.74 -22.66
C ARG A 156 -1.55 -8.48 -23.44
N LYS A 157 -1.43 -7.37 -22.72
CA LYS A 157 -1.11 -6.05 -23.26
C LYS A 157 0.10 -5.45 -22.55
N ASP A 158 0.78 -4.56 -23.24
CA ASP A 158 1.71 -3.63 -22.61
C ASP A 158 0.95 -2.66 -21.71
N ILE A 159 1.55 -2.26 -20.58
CA ILE A 159 0.93 -1.34 -19.60
C ILE A 159 0.48 -0.01 -20.23
N HIS A 160 1.25 0.49 -21.22
CA HIS A 160 0.94 1.73 -21.93
C HIS A 160 -0.26 1.61 -22.89
N ARG A 161 -0.66 0.38 -23.23
CA ARG A 161 -1.81 0.08 -24.10
C ARG A 161 -3.08 -0.26 -23.36
N LEU A 162 -3.02 -0.30 -22.02
CA LEU A 162 -4.23 -0.50 -21.23
C LEU A 162 -5.14 0.73 -21.37
N ASP A 163 -6.42 0.49 -21.60
CA ASP A 163 -7.40 1.53 -21.42
C ASP A 163 -7.55 1.89 -19.93
N ARG A 164 -8.31 2.95 -19.61
CA ARG A 164 -8.47 3.39 -18.22
C ARG A 164 -9.09 2.32 -17.34
N ARG A 165 -10.06 1.60 -17.84
CA ARG A 165 -10.80 0.59 -17.07
C ARG A 165 -9.95 -0.64 -16.80
N GLU A 166 -9.14 -1.08 -17.76
CA GLU A 166 -8.16 -2.16 -17.59
C GLU A 166 -7.10 -1.78 -16.54
N PHE A 167 -6.60 -0.54 -16.57
CA PHE A 167 -5.68 -0.05 -15.55
C PHE A 167 -6.34 -0.01 -14.16
N LEU A 168 -7.58 0.49 -14.06
CA LEU A 168 -8.34 0.49 -12.80
C LEU A 168 -8.63 -0.93 -12.30
N SER A 169 -8.71 -1.93 -13.17
CA SER A 169 -8.84 -3.33 -12.77
C SER A 169 -7.57 -3.83 -12.06
N LEU A 170 -6.38 -3.40 -12.48
CA LEU A 170 -5.13 -3.67 -11.75
C LEU A 170 -5.10 -2.92 -10.41
N VAL A 171 -5.50 -1.65 -10.40
CA VAL A 171 -5.60 -0.86 -9.16
C VAL A 171 -6.57 -1.55 -8.17
N ALA A 172 -7.70 -2.04 -8.65
CA ALA A 172 -8.66 -2.74 -7.81
C ALA A 172 -8.11 -4.00 -7.13
N MET A 173 -7.07 -4.62 -7.69
CA MET A 173 -6.40 -5.80 -7.11
C MET A 173 -5.46 -5.45 -5.95
N VAL A 174 -4.94 -4.22 -5.86
CA VAL A 174 -3.90 -3.85 -4.88
C VAL A 174 -4.32 -4.13 -3.44
N ILE A 175 -5.58 -3.86 -3.10
CA ILE A 175 -6.10 -4.07 -1.74
C ILE A 175 -6.15 -5.54 -1.34
N GLY A 176 -6.31 -6.45 -2.31
CA GLY A 176 -6.42 -7.89 -2.06
C GLY A 176 -6.55 -8.68 -3.36
N PRO A 177 -5.42 -9.06 -3.98
CA PRO A 177 -5.45 -9.80 -5.25
C PRO A 177 -6.23 -11.11 -5.19
N ASN A 178 -6.21 -11.78 -4.03
CA ASN A 178 -6.96 -13.02 -3.81
C ASN A 178 -8.48 -12.80 -3.72
N GLU A 179 -8.93 -11.58 -3.50
CA GLU A 179 -10.37 -11.24 -3.41
C GLU A 179 -10.87 -10.56 -4.68
N TYR A 180 -10.01 -9.77 -5.33
CA TYR A 180 -10.34 -8.97 -6.51
C TYR A 180 -9.55 -9.40 -7.75
N GLY A 181 -9.02 -10.62 -7.77
CA GLY A 181 -8.27 -11.15 -8.92
C GLY A 181 -9.11 -11.19 -10.19
N ILE A 182 -8.54 -10.70 -11.29
CA ILE A 182 -9.23 -10.62 -12.58
C ILE A 182 -9.59 -12.01 -13.11
N ALA A 183 -8.74 -13.01 -12.88
CA ALA A 183 -8.97 -14.37 -13.34
C ALA A 183 -9.99 -15.11 -12.46
N ASP A 184 -9.82 -15.05 -11.12
CA ASP A 184 -10.57 -15.86 -10.18
C ASP A 184 -11.87 -15.21 -9.72
N HIS A 185 -11.90 -13.87 -9.67
CA HIS A 185 -13.03 -13.08 -9.17
C HIS A 185 -13.40 -11.91 -10.09
N PRO A 186 -13.65 -12.15 -11.40
CA PRO A 186 -13.86 -11.09 -12.40
C PRO A 186 -15.05 -10.20 -12.05
N GLN A 187 -16.13 -10.75 -11.47
CA GLN A 187 -17.29 -9.96 -11.07
C GLN A 187 -16.98 -9.00 -9.91
N ARG A 188 -16.26 -9.48 -8.88
CA ARG A 188 -15.85 -8.65 -7.74
C ARG A 188 -14.90 -7.54 -8.18
N ASN A 189 -13.95 -7.86 -9.07
CA ASN A 189 -13.08 -6.86 -9.66
C ASN A 189 -13.89 -5.80 -10.40
N ALA A 190 -14.79 -6.19 -11.31
CA ALA A 190 -15.62 -5.29 -12.08
C ALA A 190 -16.54 -4.40 -11.21
N GLU A 191 -17.11 -4.95 -10.13
CA GLU A 191 -17.91 -4.19 -9.17
C GLU A 191 -17.05 -3.15 -8.43
N ARG A 192 -15.84 -3.53 -8.00
CA ARG A 192 -14.90 -2.60 -7.37
C ARG A 192 -14.49 -1.49 -8.35
N VAL A 193 -14.15 -1.84 -9.59
CA VAL A 193 -13.84 -0.86 -10.65
C VAL A 193 -15.00 0.12 -10.83
N ALA A 194 -16.23 -0.35 -10.89
CA ALA A 194 -17.39 0.54 -11.03
C ALA A 194 -17.58 1.50 -9.84
N ARG A 195 -17.19 1.11 -8.62
CA ARG A 195 -17.16 2.00 -7.45
C ARG A 195 -16.02 3.03 -7.56
N ILE A 196 -14.85 2.57 -8.00
CA ILE A 196 -13.69 3.43 -8.24
C ILE A 196 -14.01 4.48 -9.32
N GLU A 197 -14.62 4.09 -10.44
CA GLU A 197 -15.02 5.00 -11.50
C GLU A 197 -15.94 6.12 -10.98
N ARG A 198 -16.90 5.78 -10.11
CA ARG A 198 -17.80 6.78 -9.49
C ARG A 198 -17.09 7.66 -8.46
N LEU A 199 -16.17 7.11 -7.70
CA LEU A 199 -15.31 7.90 -6.82
C LEU A 199 -14.52 8.94 -7.62
N LEU A 200 -13.86 8.50 -8.70
CA LEU A 200 -13.06 9.36 -9.57
C LEU A 200 -13.90 10.40 -10.35
N ALA A 201 -15.17 10.09 -10.63
CA ALA A 201 -16.13 11.03 -11.19
C ALA A 201 -16.69 12.04 -10.16
N GLY A 202 -16.35 11.88 -8.86
CA GLY A 202 -16.86 12.73 -7.79
C GLY A 202 -18.34 12.49 -7.44
N GLU A 203 -18.93 11.40 -7.93
CA GLU A 203 -20.34 11.03 -7.67
C GLU A 203 -20.58 10.55 -6.24
N CYS A 204 -19.53 10.15 -5.54
CA CYS A 204 -19.57 9.66 -4.17
C CYS A 204 -18.25 9.97 -3.45
N ARG A 205 -18.24 9.79 -2.13
CA ARG A 205 -17.05 9.95 -1.28
C ARG A 205 -17.01 8.84 -0.24
N PRO A 206 -15.80 8.38 0.17
CA PRO A 206 -15.67 7.45 1.28
C PRO A 206 -16.32 7.99 2.56
N THR A 207 -17.04 7.16 3.30
CA THR A 207 -17.71 7.54 4.56
C THR A 207 -16.74 7.75 5.72
N GLY A 208 -15.49 7.32 5.58
CA GLY A 208 -14.43 7.48 6.56
C GLY A 208 -13.15 6.80 6.09
N TRP A 209 -12.10 6.90 6.88
CA TRP A 209 -10.78 6.37 6.53
C TRP A 209 -10.75 4.84 6.32
N ARG A 210 -11.70 4.09 6.90
CA ARG A 210 -11.83 2.63 6.74
C ARG A 210 -12.61 2.19 5.51
N ASP A 211 -13.28 3.10 4.81
CA ASP A 211 -14.08 2.78 3.62
C ASP A 211 -13.19 2.59 2.38
N VAL A 212 -12.26 1.64 2.46
CA VAL A 212 -11.30 1.29 1.40
C VAL A 212 -11.93 0.50 0.25
N THR A 213 -13.11 -0.06 0.48
CA THR A 213 -13.87 -0.80 -0.55
C THR A 213 -14.86 0.10 -1.30
N TYR A 214 -14.95 1.36 -0.86
CA TYR A 214 -15.86 2.36 -1.42
C TYR A 214 -17.32 1.88 -1.40
N GLY A 215 -17.76 1.38 -0.26
CA GLY A 215 -19.14 0.95 -0.04
C GLY A 215 -20.16 2.04 -0.32
N ALA A 216 -19.82 3.30 0.07
CA ALA A 216 -20.62 4.48 -0.23
C ALA A 216 -20.83 4.72 -1.73
N CYS A 217 -19.96 4.16 -2.57
CA CYS A 217 -20.04 4.23 -4.02
C CYS A 217 -20.79 3.03 -4.63
N ALA A 218 -21.29 2.09 -3.85
CA ALA A 218 -22.14 1.01 -4.36
C ALA A 218 -23.47 1.60 -4.87
N ARG A 219 -23.94 1.19 -6.06
CA ARG A 219 -25.31 1.54 -6.47
C ARG A 219 -26.25 0.84 -5.47
N GLU A 220 -27.17 1.59 -4.89
CA GLU A 220 -28.34 0.95 -4.29
C GLU A 220 -29.00 0.12 -5.39
N VAL A 221 -29.08 -1.19 -5.19
CA VAL A 221 -29.98 -2.01 -5.99
C VAL A 221 -31.35 -1.46 -5.64
N SER A 222 -31.92 -0.64 -6.53
CA SER A 222 -33.30 -0.23 -6.44
C SER A 222 -34.09 -1.53 -6.37
N ALA A 223 -34.54 -1.88 -5.17
CA ALA A 223 -35.54 -2.90 -4.98
C ALA A 223 -36.74 -2.44 -5.76
N GLY A 224 -36.87 -2.97 -6.98
CA GLY A 224 -38.03 -2.75 -7.82
C GLY A 224 -39.27 -3.16 -7.02
N ARG A 225 -40.11 -2.19 -6.74
CA ARG A 225 -41.49 -2.44 -6.28
C ARG A 225 -42.30 -2.96 -7.46
#